data_a88d33001fa546e018aca98cb6bd37d9
#
_entry.id   a88d33001fa546e018aca98cb6bd37d9
#
_cell.length_a   1.000
_cell.length_b   1.000
_cell.length_c   1.000
_cell.angle_alpha   90.00
_cell.angle_beta   90.00
_cell.angle_gamma   90.00
#
_symmetry.space_group_name_H-M   'P 1'
#
loop_
_entity.id
_entity.type
_entity.pdbx_description
1 polymer ?
#
loop_
_entity_poly.entity_id
_entity_poly.type
_entity_poly.pdbx_seq_one_letter_code
_entity_poly.pdbx_strand_id
1 'polypeptide(L)'
;MIYVSLTTIPERIKDSNRSIDSLLNQSLKPDKIFINIPLKYKRFKEVIDDEQIPEFNDNKVEITRCEDCGPGTKLLGSLDKLERNSLIILADDDNIYENYMIEKFYHYYSLAPENAYSFYVHPLGNFGIGQGADGFAINTNSLDGIKKFYDKVVKDYKELFLYDDLWI
;
A
#
# COMPACT_ATOMS: atom_id res chain seq x y z
N MET A 1 -13.30 9.09 -0.58
CA MET A 1 -11.85 9.39 -0.59
C MET A 1 -11.10 8.36 -1.43
N ILE A 2 -9.98 8.78 -2.05
CA ILE A 2 -9.05 7.90 -2.76
C ILE A 2 -7.70 7.99 -2.04
N TYR A 3 -7.31 6.91 -1.42
CA TYR A 3 -6.02 6.78 -0.74
C TYR A 3 -5.05 5.98 -1.60
N VAL A 4 -3.78 6.36 -1.58
CA VAL A 4 -2.67 5.51 -2.02
C VAL A 4 -1.81 5.24 -0.79
N SER A 5 -1.34 4.02 -0.64
CA SER A 5 -0.52 3.66 0.51
C SER A 5 0.62 2.73 0.11
N LEU A 6 1.81 3.08 0.56
CA LEU A 6 3.03 2.33 0.28
C LEU A 6 3.90 2.23 1.53
N THR A 7 4.90 1.36 1.47
CA THR A 7 5.97 1.25 2.46
C THR A 7 7.31 1.23 1.75
N THR A 8 8.39 1.51 2.46
CA THR A 8 9.74 1.52 1.91
C THR A 8 10.72 0.84 2.85
N ILE A 9 11.93 0.59 2.39
CA ILE A 9 13.04 0.00 3.15
C ILE A 9 14.25 0.95 3.14
N PRO A 10 15.22 0.79 4.07
CA PRO A 10 16.35 1.71 4.19
C PRO A 10 17.14 1.92 2.90
N GLU A 11 17.30 0.88 2.09
CA GLU A 11 18.06 0.95 0.84
C GLU A 11 17.33 1.76 -0.25
N ARG A 12 15.98 1.83 -0.21
CA ARG A 12 15.16 2.43 -1.28
C ARG A 12 14.59 3.81 -0.96
N ILE A 13 14.60 4.23 0.31
CA ILE A 13 13.96 5.50 0.71
C ILE A 13 14.42 6.71 -0.12
N LYS A 14 15.71 6.76 -0.49
CA LYS A 14 16.28 7.87 -1.25
C LYS A 14 15.77 7.94 -2.70
N ASP A 15 15.36 6.79 -3.25
CA ASP A 15 14.90 6.67 -4.64
C ASP A 15 13.36 6.65 -4.75
N SER A 16 12.66 6.64 -3.62
CA SER A 16 11.18 6.57 -3.56
C SER A 16 10.48 7.77 -4.20
N ASN A 17 11.16 8.91 -4.35
CA ASN A 17 10.62 10.11 -5.00
C ASN A 17 10.02 9.83 -6.37
N ARG A 18 10.64 8.96 -7.18
CA ARG A 18 10.18 8.65 -8.55
C ARG A 18 8.81 7.97 -8.54
N SER A 19 8.62 7.02 -7.62
CA SER A 19 7.34 6.35 -7.43
C SER A 19 6.28 7.34 -6.96
N ILE A 20 6.59 8.12 -5.92
CA ILE A 20 5.68 9.10 -5.34
C ILE A 20 5.30 10.19 -6.34
N ASP A 21 6.25 10.70 -7.11
CA ASP A 21 5.98 11.67 -8.19
C ASP A 21 5.02 11.10 -9.24
N SER A 22 5.18 9.80 -9.60
CA SER A 22 4.26 9.15 -10.54
C SER A 22 2.84 9.04 -9.97
N LEU A 23 2.71 8.83 -8.66
CA LEU A 23 1.42 8.78 -7.96
C LEU A 23 0.79 10.18 -7.80
N LEU A 24 1.60 11.21 -7.60
CA LEU A 24 1.14 12.60 -7.57
C LEU A 24 0.74 13.11 -8.96
N ASN A 25 1.30 12.55 -10.03
CA ASN A 25 1.06 12.95 -11.41
C ASN A 25 -0.02 12.12 -12.14
N GLN A 26 -0.87 11.41 -11.40
CA GLN A 26 -2.00 10.67 -11.98
C GLN A 26 -3.05 11.59 -12.64
N SER A 27 -3.77 11.10 -13.65
CA SER A 27 -4.89 11.82 -14.30
C SER A 27 -6.03 12.08 -13.30
N LEU A 28 -6.37 11.09 -12.48
CA LEU A 28 -7.22 11.23 -11.31
C LEU A 28 -6.33 11.28 -10.06
N LYS A 29 -6.29 12.44 -9.40
CA LYS A 29 -5.42 12.65 -8.24
C LYS A 29 -5.93 11.91 -7.01
N PRO A 30 -5.04 11.27 -6.22
CA PRO A 30 -5.41 10.77 -4.90
C PRO A 30 -5.74 11.94 -3.96
N ASP A 31 -6.55 11.66 -2.95
CA ASP A 31 -6.79 12.61 -1.85
C ASP A 31 -5.63 12.62 -0.87
N LYS A 32 -5.05 11.44 -0.58
CA LYS A 32 -3.84 11.27 0.24
C LYS A 32 -2.97 10.13 -0.24
N ILE A 33 -1.67 10.28 -0.01
CA ILE A 33 -0.64 9.24 -0.19
C ILE A 33 0.02 9.01 1.16
N PHE A 34 -0.12 7.81 1.72
CA PHE A 34 0.57 7.41 2.95
C PHE A 34 1.87 6.70 2.62
N ILE A 35 2.96 7.17 3.22
CA ILE A 35 4.26 6.49 3.20
C ILE A 35 4.49 5.94 4.60
N ASN A 36 4.31 4.63 4.74
CA ASN A 36 4.40 3.94 6.02
C ASN A 36 5.85 3.47 6.26
N ILE A 37 6.51 4.05 7.25
CA ILE A 37 7.91 3.78 7.56
C ILE A 37 8.00 3.13 8.94
N PRO A 38 8.42 1.86 9.01
CA PRO A 38 8.66 1.18 10.28
C PRO A 38 9.64 1.91 11.18
N LEU A 39 9.33 2.00 12.48
CA LEU A 39 10.25 2.49 13.49
C LEU A 39 11.49 1.59 13.63
N LYS A 40 11.32 0.30 13.40
CA LYS A 40 12.37 -0.72 13.34
C LYS A 40 11.97 -1.78 12.34
N TYR A 41 12.91 -2.24 11.55
CA TYR A 41 12.70 -3.33 10.60
C TYR A 41 13.02 -4.67 11.24
N LYS A 42 12.20 -5.69 10.97
CA LYS A 42 12.48 -7.08 11.42
C LYS A 42 13.54 -7.76 10.55
N ARG A 43 13.70 -7.31 9.30
CA ARG A 43 14.61 -7.89 8.32
C ARG A 43 15.92 -7.12 8.16
N PHE A 44 15.95 -5.84 8.55
CA PHE A 44 17.09 -4.95 8.38
C PHE A 44 17.57 -4.46 9.73
N LYS A 45 18.88 -4.25 9.87
CA LYS A 45 19.48 -3.66 11.08
C LYS A 45 19.35 -2.13 11.07
N GLU A 46 19.36 -1.58 9.89
CA GLU A 46 19.24 -0.15 9.63
C GLU A 46 17.80 0.31 9.92
N VAL A 47 17.65 1.52 10.38
CA VAL A 47 16.38 2.24 10.49
C VAL A 47 16.43 3.44 9.53
N ILE A 48 15.28 3.98 9.20
CA ILE A 48 15.18 5.23 8.44
C ILE A 48 14.96 6.35 9.46
N ASP A 49 15.97 7.21 9.61
CA ASP A 49 15.85 8.42 10.41
C ASP A 49 15.08 9.49 9.63
N ASP A 50 14.48 10.47 10.33
CA ASP A 50 13.64 11.48 9.70
C ASP A 50 14.44 12.35 8.70
N GLU A 51 15.74 12.55 8.94
CA GLU A 51 16.65 13.27 8.04
C GLU A 51 16.93 12.54 6.72
N GLN A 52 16.68 11.24 6.66
CA GLN A 52 16.85 10.42 5.44
C GLN A 52 15.59 10.42 4.56
N ILE A 53 14.46 10.87 5.10
CA ILE A 53 13.19 10.91 4.37
C ILE A 53 13.24 12.11 3.43
N PRO A 54 13.02 11.92 2.13
CA PRO A 54 12.93 13.02 1.19
C PRO A 54 11.83 14.02 1.58
N GLU A 55 12.06 15.29 1.32
CA GLU A 55 11.02 16.30 1.46
C GLU A 55 9.99 16.16 0.31
N PHE A 56 8.74 15.99 0.67
CA PHE A 56 7.62 15.98 -0.27
C PHE A 56 6.86 17.30 -0.14
N ASN A 57 6.98 18.16 -1.17
CA ASN A 57 6.34 19.49 -1.20
C ASN A 57 4.85 19.43 -1.61
N ASP A 58 4.16 18.33 -1.29
CA ASP A 58 2.73 18.17 -1.55
C ASP A 58 2.02 17.77 -0.25
N ASN A 59 0.99 18.53 0.12
CA ASN A 59 0.22 18.32 1.35
C ASN A 59 -0.62 17.02 1.34
N LYS A 60 -0.68 16.34 0.22
CA LYS A 60 -1.31 15.03 0.09
C LYS A 60 -0.41 13.90 0.60
N VAL A 61 0.91 14.11 0.65
CA VAL A 61 1.84 13.09 1.15
C VAL A 61 1.92 13.16 2.66
N GLU A 62 1.68 12.04 3.31
CA GLU A 62 1.73 11.90 4.76
C GLU A 62 2.65 10.75 5.17
N ILE A 63 3.69 11.06 5.96
CA ILE A 63 4.59 10.07 6.53
C ILE A 63 3.95 9.48 7.79
N THR A 64 3.89 8.15 7.86
CA THR A 64 3.39 7.42 9.03
C THR A 64 4.50 6.56 9.62
N ARG A 65 4.85 6.80 10.88
CA ARG A 65 5.74 5.92 11.65
C ARG A 65 4.93 4.80 12.29
N CYS A 66 5.32 3.55 12.08
CA CYS A 66 4.50 2.40 12.46
C CYS A 66 5.32 1.16 12.87
N GLU A 67 4.63 0.08 13.19
CA GLU A 67 5.23 -1.26 13.38
C GLU A 67 5.59 -1.87 12.02
N ASP A 68 6.69 -2.63 11.96
CA ASP A 68 7.04 -3.42 10.77
C ASP A 68 6.12 -4.65 10.64
N CYS A 69 5.32 -4.63 9.61
CA CYS A 69 4.46 -5.74 9.20
C CYS A 69 4.94 -6.38 7.87
N GLY A 70 6.23 -6.25 7.55
CA GLY A 70 6.77 -6.65 6.25
C GLY A 70 6.19 -5.80 5.11
N PRO A 71 6.02 -6.36 3.91
CA PRO A 71 5.34 -5.66 2.81
C PRO A 71 3.93 -5.21 3.17
N GLY A 72 3.21 -5.93 4.04
CA GLY A 72 1.88 -5.54 4.53
C GLY A 72 1.85 -4.26 5.36
N THR A 73 3.02 -3.69 5.71
CA THR A 73 3.12 -2.37 6.31
C THR A 73 2.47 -1.29 5.42
N LYS A 74 2.48 -1.48 4.09
CA LYS A 74 1.81 -0.57 3.15
C LYS A 74 0.31 -0.40 3.45
N LEU A 75 -0.34 -1.41 4.01
CA LEU A 75 -1.74 -1.34 4.44
C LEU A 75 -1.86 -1.02 5.94
N LEU A 76 -1.19 -1.83 6.77
CA LEU A 76 -1.42 -1.81 8.22
C LEU A 76 -0.86 -0.56 8.90
N GLY A 77 0.13 0.10 8.30
CA GLY A 77 0.76 1.28 8.86
C GLY A 77 -0.13 2.53 8.91
N SER A 78 -1.11 2.61 8.02
CA SER A 78 -2.07 3.73 7.96
C SER A 78 -3.54 3.30 8.12
N LEU A 79 -3.77 2.04 8.51
CA LEU A 79 -5.12 1.45 8.56
C LEU A 79 -6.11 2.26 9.41
N ASP A 80 -5.67 2.78 10.53
CA ASP A 80 -6.46 3.58 11.47
C ASP A 80 -6.78 5.01 10.99
N LYS A 81 -6.14 5.45 9.90
CA LYS A 81 -6.35 6.75 9.27
C LYS A 81 -7.33 6.70 8.10
N LEU A 82 -7.72 5.50 7.69
CA LEU A 82 -8.59 5.30 6.55
C LEU A 82 -10.06 5.54 6.92
N GLU A 83 -10.73 6.38 6.15
CA GLU A 83 -12.18 6.54 6.27
C GLU A 83 -12.91 5.36 5.62
N ARG A 84 -14.07 5.01 6.19
CA ARG A 84 -14.94 3.99 5.61
C ARG A 84 -15.49 4.43 4.25
N ASN A 85 -15.90 3.46 3.43
CA ASN A 85 -16.43 3.68 2.08
C ASN A 85 -15.47 4.46 1.16
N SER A 86 -14.19 4.21 1.31
CA SER A 86 -13.13 4.82 0.53
C SER A 86 -12.41 3.78 -0.31
N LEU A 87 -11.80 4.22 -1.39
CA LEU A 87 -10.88 3.40 -2.17
C LEU A 87 -9.48 3.55 -1.60
N ILE A 88 -8.84 2.43 -1.24
CA ILE A 88 -7.40 2.40 -0.98
C ILE A 88 -6.70 1.63 -2.10
N ILE A 89 -5.60 2.18 -2.59
CA ILE A 89 -4.72 1.58 -3.58
C ILE A 89 -3.38 1.34 -2.90
N LEU A 90 -2.99 0.07 -2.83
CA LEU A 90 -1.68 -0.33 -2.31
C LEU A 90 -0.68 -0.28 -3.46
N ALA A 91 0.46 0.34 -3.22
CA ALA A 91 1.51 0.57 -4.20
C ALA A 91 2.88 0.18 -3.63
N ASP A 92 3.84 -0.06 -4.51
CA ASP A 92 5.24 -0.30 -4.15
C ASP A 92 6.10 0.96 -4.35
N ASP A 93 7.17 1.09 -3.61
CA ASP A 93 8.05 2.26 -3.59
C ASP A 93 9.09 2.28 -4.72
N ASP A 94 9.22 1.20 -5.47
CA ASP A 94 10.19 1.01 -6.53
C ASP A 94 9.58 0.91 -7.95
N ASN A 95 8.27 1.18 -8.07
CA ASN A 95 7.57 1.18 -9.35
C ASN A 95 7.21 2.60 -9.83
N ILE A 96 7.20 2.83 -11.14
CA ILE A 96 6.71 4.07 -11.76
C ILE A 96 5.36 3.75 -12.37
N TYR A 97 4.32 4.37 -11.82
CA TYR A 97 2.95 4.10 -12.21
C TYR A 97 2.51 4.92 -13.42
N GLU A 98 1.82 4.25 -14.33
CA GLU A 98 1.19 4.91 -15.47
C GLU A 98 0.14 5.93 -14.99
N ASN A 99 0.05 7.06 -15.65
CA ASN A 99 -0.75 8.21 -15.21
C ASN A 99 -2.26 7.95 -15.14
N TYR A 100 -2.75 6.87 -15.71
CA TYR A 100 -4.16 6.45 -15.69
C TYR A 100 -4.47 5.40 -14.63
N MET A 101 -3.51 4.96 -13.82
CA MET A 101 -3.68 3.83 -12.89
C MET A 101 -4.82 4.06 -11.89
N ILE A 102 -4.82 5.21 -11.20
CA ILE A 102 -5.86 5.54 -10.21
C ILE A 102 -7.23 5.70 -10.90
N GLU A 103 -7.28 6.34 -12.07
CA GLU A 103 -8.51 6.52 -12.83
C GLU A 103 -9.15 5.17 -13.23
N LYS A 104 -8.32 4.20 -13.66
CA LYS A 104 -8.79 2.86 -13.98
C LYS A 104 -9.34 2.12 -12.76
N PHE A 105 -8.62 2.13 -11.65
CA PHE A 105 -9.12 1.52 -10.41
C PHE A 105 -10.41 2.18 -9.94
N TYR A 106 -10.48 3.51 -9.95
CA TYR A 106 -11.68 4.23 -9.53
C TYR A 106 -12.88 3.94 -10.44
N HIS A 107 -12.65 3.83 -11.75
CA HIS A 107 -13.70 3.46 -12.69
C HIS A 107 -14.35 2.13 -12.32
N TYR A 108 -13.55 1.07 -12.16
CA TYR A 108 -14.09 -0.25 -11.81
C TYR A 108 -14.65 -0.30 -10.38
N TYR A 109 -13.99 0.35 -9.44
CA TYR A 109 -14.49 0.49 -8.07
C TYR A 109 -15.87 1.15 -8.03
N SER A 110 -16.13 2.15 -8.84
CA SER A 110 -17.42 2.84 -8.87
C SER A 110 -18.55 1.96 -9.41
N LEU A 111 -18.25 0.93 -10.19
CA LEU A 111 -19.21 -0.02 -10.74
C LEU A 111 -19.52 -1.17 -9.77
N ALA A 112 -18.53 -1.64 -9.01
CA ALA A 112 -18.69 -2.76 -8.08
C ALA A 112 -17.73 -2.57 -6.85
N PRO A 113 -18.08 -1.69 -5.91
CA PRO A 113 -17.21 -1.31 -4.79
C PRO A 113 -16.94 -2.44 -3.78
N GLU A 114 -17.65 -3.56 -3.88
CA GLU A 114 -17.45 -4.77 -3.08
C GLU A 114 -16.28 -5.64 -3.55
N ASN A 115 -15.75 -5.39 -4.76
CA ASN A 115 -14.65 -6.14 -5.32
C ASN A 115 -13.29 -5.53 -4.98
N ALA A 116 -12.25 -6.36 -5.01
CA ALA A 116 -10.86 -5.94 -5.09
C ALA A 116 -10.39 -5.96 -6.54
N TYR A 117 -9.42 -5.11 -6.87
CA TYR A 117 -8.94 -4.91 -8.24
C TYR A 117 -7.43 -4.98 -8.32
N SER A 118 -6.92 -5.68 -9.32
CA SER A 118 -5.51 -5.74 -9.70
C SER A 118 -5.39 -5.80 -11.21
N PHE A 119 -4.31 -5.27 -11.78
CA PHE A 119 -4.04 -5.41 -13.21
C PHE A 119 -3.65 -6.81 -13.61
N TYR A 120 -3.06 -7.57 -12.68
CA TYR A 120 -2.69 -8.97 -12.90
C TYR A 120 -3.29 -9.86 -11.82
N VAL A 121 -3.95 -10.93 -12.26
CA VAL A 121 -4.53 -11.93 -11.38
C VAL A 121 -3.95 -13.30 -11.72
N HIS A 122 -3.30 -13.93 -10.75
CA HIS A 122 -2.78 -15.29 -10.88
C HIS A 122 -3.83 -16.30 -10.44
N PRO A 123 -4.16 -17.31 -11.28
CA PRO A 123 -5.10 -18.33 -10.89
C PRO A 123 -4.51 -19.25 -9.82
N LEU A 124 -5.25 -19.49 -8.75
CA LEU A 124 -4.93 -20.47 -7.70
C LEU A 124 -6.15 -21.37 -7.47
N GLY A 125 -6.22 -22.49 -8.18
CA GLY A 125 -7.40 -23.34 -8.17
C GLY A 125 -8.64 -22.61 -8.68
N ASN A 126 -9.65 -22.45 -7.82
CA ASN A 126 -10.89 -21.71 -8.11
C ASN A 126 -10.83 -20.22 -7.70
N PHE A 127 -9.69 -19.74 -7.21
CA PHE A 127 -9.48 -18.38 -6.74
C PHE A 127 -8.52 -17.62 -7.64
N GLY A 128 -8.56 -16.29 -7.58
CA GLY A 128 -7.57 -15.42 -8.16
C GLY A 128 -6.78 -14.70 -7.06
N ILE A 129 -5.47 -14.61 -7.22
CA ILE A 129 -4.60 -13.78 -6.37
C ILE A 129 -4.22 -12.55 -7.18
N GLY A 130 -4.61 -11.38 -6.71
CA GLY A 130 -4.22 -10.11 -7.31
C GLY A 130 -2.77 -9.80 -7.00
N GLN A 131 -1.98 -9.46 -8.02
CA GLN A 131 -0.61 -9.00 -7.84
C GLN A 131 -0.60 -7.52 -7.47
N GLY A 132 0.15 -7.16 -6.42
CA GLY A 132 0.23 -5.79 -5.91
C GLY A 132 1.22 -4.87 -6.63
N ALA A 133 2.18 -5.41 -7.41
CA ALA A 133 3.27 -4.62 -8.01
C ALA A 133 2.78 -3.43 -8.86
N ASP A 134 1.73 -3.63 -9.67
CA ASP A 134 1.13 -2.57 -10.50
C ASP A 134 -0.03 -1.83 -9.80
N GLY A 135 -0.16 -2.04 -8.51
CA GLY A 135 -1.22 -1.55 -7.66
C GLY A 135 -2.30 -2.60 -7.37
N PHE A 136 -2.82 -2.55 -6.14
CA PHE A 136 -3.94 -3.35 -5.69
C PHE A 136 -4.97 -2.44 -5.01
N ALA A 137 -6.20 -2.45 -5.49
CA ALA A 137 -7.23 -1.53 -5.05
C ALA A 137 -8.39 -2.26 -4.37
N ILE A 138 -8.83 -1.77 -3.20
CA ILE A 138 -9.89 -2.37 -2.40
C ILE A 138 -10.70 -1.30 -1.67
N ASN A 139 -11.96 -1.60 -1.37
CA ASN A 139 -12.79 -0.78 -0.49
C ASN A 139 -12.32 -0.91 0.96
N THR A 140 -12.19 0.22 1.66
CA THR A 140 -11.80 0.22 3.08
C THR A 140 -12.77 -0.55 3.99
N ASN A 141 -14.03 -0.72 3.59
CA ASN A 141 -14.98 -1.56 4.34
C ASN A 141 -14.62 -3.05 4.33
N SER A 142 -13.92 -3.52 3.29
CA SER A 142 -13.48 -4.92 3.20
C SER A 142 -12.33 -5.25 4.14
N LEU A 143 -11.73 -4.23 4.77
CA LEU A 143 -10.59 -4.37 5.67
C LEU A 143 -10.98 -4.65 7.13
N ASP A 144 -12.28 -4.78 7.43
CA ASP A 144 -12.74 -5.06 8.79
C ASP A 144 -12.14 -6.38 9.31
N GLY A 145 -11.38 -6.27 10.40
CA GLY A 145 -10.71 -7.43 11.01
C GLY A 145 -9.36 -7.81 10.44
N ILE A 146 -8.86 -7.13 9.40
CA ILE A 146 -7.57 -7.46 8.76
C ILE A 146 -6.39 -7.40 9.75
N LYS A 147 -6.35 -6.41 10.64
CA LYS A 147 -5.30 -6.32 11.68
C LYS A 147 -5.36 -7.51 12.63
N LYS A 148 -6.56 -7.92 13.05
CA LYS A 148 -6.75 -9.10 13.91
C LYS A 148 -6.34 -10.40 13.21
N PHE A 149 -6.63 -10.50 11.92
CA PHE A 149 -6.17 -11.62 11.10
C PHE A 149 -4.65 -11.65 11.01
N TYR A 150 -4.02 -10.52 10.70
CA TYR A 150 -2.56 -10.39 10.69
C TYR A 150 -1.95 -10.84 12.01
N ASP A 151 -2.44 -10.33 13.15
CA ASP A 151 -1.89 -10.63 14.47
C ASP A 151 -2.02 -12.10 14.86
N LYS A 152 -3.07 -12.79 14.39
CA LYS A 152 -3.32 -14.19 14.73
C LYS A 152 -2.71 -15.22 13.78
N VAL A 153 -2.59 -14.85 12.50
CA VAL A 153 -2.28 -15.81 11.43
C VAL A 153 -0.97 -15.48 10.74
N VAL A 154 -0.75 -14.20 10.38
CA VAL A 154 0.37 -13.81 9.51
C VAL A 154 1.66 -13.57 10.29
N LYS A 155 1.55 -12.88 11.41
CA LYS A 155 2.68 -12.30 12.17
C LYS A 155 3.78 -13.30 12.51
N ASP A 156 3.39 -14.53 12.86
CA ASP A 156 4.31 -15.58 13.34
C ASP A 156 4.74 -16.56 12.23
N TYR A 157 4.20 -16.42 11.02
CA TYR A 157 4.54 -17.25 9.87
C TYR A 157 5.41 -16.47 8.90
N LYS A 158 6.69 -16.82 8.83
CA LYS A 158 7.69 -16.11 8.00
C LYS A 158 7.29 -16.03 6.53
N GLU A 159 6.72 -17.09 6.01
CA GLU A 159 6.28 -17.17 4.62
C GLU A 159 5.16 -16.17 4.34
N LEU A 160 4.14 -16.11 5.20
CA LEU A 160 3.03 -15.17 5.05
C LEU A 160 3.45 -13.73 5.31
N PHE A 161 4.39 -13.52 6.23
CA PHE A 161 4.91 -12.18 6.54
C PHE A 161 5.55 -11.48 5.33
N LEU A 162 6.11 -12.25 4.40
CA LEU A 162 6.81 -11.73 3.21
C LEU A 162 5.92 -11.62 1.96
N TYR A 163 4.74 -12.23 1.98
CA TYR A 163 3.85 -12.34 0.81
C TYR A 163 2.49 -11.72 1.13
N ASP A 164 2.43 -10.40 1.16
CA ASP A 164 1.21 -9.64 1.45
C ASP A 164 0.08 -9.90 0.45
N ASP A 165 0.37 -10.17 -0.82
CA ASP A 165 -0.61 -10.57 -1.85
C ASP A 165 -1.41 -11.85 -1.48
N LEU A 166 -0.95 -12.64 -0.50
CA LEU A 166 -1.64 -13.86 -0.07
C LEU A 166 -2.66 -13.62 1.06
N TRP A 167 -2.64 -12.48 1.70
CA TRP A 167 -3.50 -12.26 2.87
C TRP A 167 -4.20 -10.89 2.90
N ILE A 168 -3.79 -9.95 2.08
CA ILE A 168 -4.53 -8.72 1.80
C ILE A 168 -5.55 -8.99 0.71
#